data_05f3de14670d5ab99063ac756eab930a
#
_entry.id   05f3de14670d5ab99063ac756eab930a
#
_cell.length_a   1.000
_cell.length_b   1.000
_cell.length_c   1.000
_cell.angle_alpha   90.00
_cell.angle_beta   90.00
_cell.angle_gamma   90.00
#
_symmetry.space_group_name_H-M   'P 1'
#
loop_
_entity.id
_entity.type
_entity.pdbx_description
1 polymer ?
#
loop_
_entity_poly.entity_id
_entity_poly.type
_entity_poly.pdbx_seq_one_letter_code
_entity_poly.pdbx_strand_id
1 'polypeptide(L)'
;MKHPQRTFAAVCFDCDSTLSRIEGIDELASRRGLKHEVSRLTEAAMNGSLAIDAVYAERLSMVSPDQAAMAWLGERYVQELVPGAKETVEALHRLGKVVYLVSGGLLLAVQHLSRALAIPDTHIFAVAVHFDGAGAYSGFDSTSPLARADGKAVVCRQLAARHGSIAMVGDGMTDIAARAGGAYVVGFGGVAYRARGNIRHSVADHGDRAVAGGKLPAHNGLAIRACERRG
;
A
#
# COMPACT_ATOMS: atom_id res chain seq x y z
N MET A 1 12.79 30.35 1.69
CA MET A 1 13.85 29.33 1.89
C MET A 1 13.59 28.17 0.92
N LYS A 2 14.52 27.90 -0.02
CA LYS A 2 14.42 26.73 -0.91
C LYS A 2 14.65 25.48 -0.06
N HIS A 3 13.65 24.63 0.09
CA HIS A 3 13.84 23.32 0.71
C HIS A 3 14.81 22.50 -0.14
N PRO A 4 15.80 21.84 0.44
CA PRO A 4 16.67 20.96 -0.31
C PRO A 4 15.81 19.90 -1.00
N GLN A 5 15.87 19.83 -2.34
CA GLN A 5 15.20 18.80 -3.10
C GLN A 5 15.82 17.45 -2.72
N ARG A 6 15.04 16.60 -2.05
CA ARG A 6 15.46 15.21 -1.79
C ARG A 6 15.30 14.40 -3.06
N THR A 7 16.36 13.75 -3.46
CA THR A 7 16.35 12.77 -4.56
C THR A 7 16.33 11.38 -3.97
N PHE A 8 15.50 10.51 -4.52
CA PHE A 8 15.38 9.11 -4.13
C PHE A 8 15.87 8.23 -5.28
N ALA A 9 16.63 7.18 -4.98
CA ALA A 9 17.03 6.18 -5.97
C ALA A 9 15.89 5.17 -6.21
N ALA A 10 15.14 4.84 -5.16
CA ALA A 10 13.98 3.97 -5.26
C ALA A 10 12.75 4.55 -4.55
N VAL A 11 11.57 4.18 -5.04
CA VAL A 11 10.27 4.52 -4.45
C VAL A 11 9.49 3.23 -4.20
N CYS A 12 9.09 3.05 -2.96
CA CYS A 12 8.26 1.93 -2.51
C CYS A 12 6.81 2.42 -2.38
N PHE A 13 5.87 1.66 -2.88
CA PHE A 13 4.45 1.93 -2.72
C PHE A 13 3.78 0.82 -1.92
N ASP A 14 2.85 1.20 -1.06
CA ASP A 14 1.83 0.27 -0.58
C ASP A 14 0.82 -0.02 -1.69
N CYS A 15 0.07 -1.10 -1.53
CA CYS A 15 -0.98 -1.53 -2.45
C CYS A 15 -2.36 -1.02 -2.00
N ASP A 16 -2.82 -1.55 -0.86
CA ASP A 16 -4.15 -1.29 -0.29
C ASP A 16 -4.29 0.19 0.05
N SER A 17 -5.42 0.79 -0.27
CA SER A 17 -5.75 2.21 -0.04
C SER A 17 -4.70 3.22 -0.56
N THR A 18 -3.71 2.77 -1.34
CA THR A 18 -2.63 3.60 -1.89
C THR A 18 -2.54 3.53 -3.41
N LEU A 19 -2.18 2.40 -4.02
CA LEU A 19 -2.20 2.21 -5.48
C LEU A 19 -3.56 1.69 -5.96
N SER A 20 -4.27 0.95 -5.14
CA SER A 20 -5.67 0.59 -5.33
C SER A 20 -6.52 1.21 -4.23
N ARG A 21 -7.79 1.52 -4.54
CA ARG A 21 -8.74 2.16 -3.61
C ARG A 21 -9.36 1.21 -2.61
N ILE A 22 -9.05 -0.09 -2.69
CA ILE A 22 -9.65 -1.14 -1.87
C ILE A 22 -8.65 -1.70 -0.85
N GLU A 23 -9.20 -2.35 0.17
CA GLU A 23 -8.50 -3.19 1.14
C GLU A 23 -8.73 -4.65 0.75
N GLY A 24 -7.66 -5.38 0.38
CA GLY A 24 -7.79 -6.71 -0.19
C GLY A 24 -8.46 -7.72 0.74
N ILE A 25 -8.13 -7.69 2.03
CA ILE A 25 -8.73 -8.61 3.00
C ILE A 25 -10.24 -8.33 3.21
N ASP A 26 -10.64 -7.04 3.13
CA ASP A 26 -12.03 -6.65 3.28
C ASP A 26 -12.87 -7.03 2.05
N GLU A 27 -12.28 -6.93 0.84
CA GLU A 27 -12.91 -7.41 -0.40
C GLU A 27 -13.17 -8.93 -0.33
N LEU A 28 -12.15 -9.69 0.08
CA LEU A 28 -12.28 -11.15 0.25
C LEU A 28 -13.30 -11.52 1.32
N ALA A 29 -13.31 -10.82 2.46
CA ALA A 29 -14.29 -11.00 3.52
C ALA A 29 -15.71 -10.69 3.04
N SER A 30 -15.88 -9.60 2.28
CA SER A 30 -17.18 -9.21 1.71
C SER A 30 -17.71 -10.28 0.77
N ARG A 31 -16.86 -10.83 -0.09
CA ARG A 31 -17.21 -11.92 -1.01
C ARG A 31 -17.71 -13.18 -0.29
N ARG A 32 -17.24 -13.42 0.93
CA ARG A 32 -17.62 -14.56 1.77
C ARG A 32 -18.74 -14.25 2.79
N GLY A 33 -19.24 -13.01 2.83
CA GLY A 33 -20.22 -12.58 3.80
C GLY A 33 -19.67 -12.38 5.21
N LEU A 34 -18.33 -12.28 5.36
CA LEU A 34 -17.61 -12.18 6.64
C LEU A 34 -17.11 -10.75 6.93
N LYS A 35 -17.60 -9.75 6.19
CA LYS A 35 -17.13 -8.37 6.31
C LYS A 35 -17.20 -7.84 7.74
N HIS A 36 -18.31 -8.09 8.42
CA HIS A 36 -18.53 -7.57 9.78
C HIS A 36 -17.55 -8.17 10.79
N GLU A 37 -17.34 -9.49 10.71
CA GLU A 37 -16.42 -10.22 11.60
C GLU A 37 -14.97 -9.77 11.40
N VAL A 38 -14.54 -9.65 10.14
CA VAL A 38 -13.17 -9.22 9.79
C VAL A 38 -12.94 -7.75 10.19
N SER A 39 -13.94 -6.87 9.97
CA SER A 39 -13.83 -5.47 10.39
C SER A 39 -13.67 -5.32 11.90
N ARG A 40 -14.37 -6.14 12.71
CA ARG A 40 -14.19 -6.13 14.17
C ARG A 40 -12.77 -6.49 14.61
N LEU A 41 -12.14 -7.46 13.95
CA LEU A 41 -10.74 -7.81 14.21
C LEU A 41 -9.80 -6.67 13.84
N THR A 42 -10.04 -6.01 12.70
CA THR A 42 -9.27 -4.84 12.27
C THR A 42 -9.36 -3.70 13.29
N GLU A 43 -10.57 -3.38 13.76
CA GLU A 43 -10.78 -2.37 14.79
C GLU A 43 -10.09 -2.73 16.11
N ALA A 44 -10.14 -4.00 16.51
CA ALA A 44 -9.46 -4.47 17.72
C ALA A 44 -7.93 -4.35 17.63
N ALA A 45 -7.34 -4.55 16.44
CA ALA A 45 -5.92 -4.28 16.21
C ALA A 45 -5.61 -2.79 16.24
N MET A 46 -6.45 -1.96 15.60
CA MET A 46 -6.23 -0.51 15.52
C MET A 46 -6.34 0.19 16.89
N ASN A 47 -7.22 -0.28 17.77
CA ASN A 47 -7.35 0.25 19.14
C ASN A 47 -6.38 -0.38 20.16
N GLY A 48 -5.52 -1.31 19.71
CA GLY A 48 -4.50 -1.95 20.52
C GLY A 48 -5.02 -3.07 21.44
N SER A 49 -6.28 -3.51 21.28
CA SER A 49 -6.85 -4.61 22.06
C SER A 49 -6.31 -5.97 21.63
N LEU A 50 -5.85 -6.10 20.39
CA LEU A 50 -5.22 -7.29 19.84
C LEU A 50 -3.89 -6.94 19.15
N ALA A 51 -2.94 -7.86 19.18
CA ALA A 51 -1.70 -7.72 18.43
C ALA A 51 -1.97 -7.84 16.92
N ILE A 52 -1.39 -6.95 16.12
CA ILE A 52 -1.58 -6.92 14.66
C ILE A 52 -1.24 -8.26 14.02
N ASP A 53 -0.16 -8.90 14.48
CA ASP A 53 0.31 -10.19 13.94
C ASP A 53 -0.71 -11.31 14.16
N ALA A 54 -1.35 -11.36 15.34
CA ALA A 54 -2.41 -12.32 15.65
C ALA A 54 -3.66 -12.06 14.77
N VAL A 55 -4.04 -10.79 14.63
CA VAL A 55 -5.19 -10.39 13.80
C VAL A 55 -4.96 -10.70 12.32
N TYR A 56 -3.73 -10.58 11.82
CA TYR A 56 -3.42 -10.93 10.44
C TYR A 56 -3.72 -12.40 10.14
N ALA A 57 -3.19 -13.31 10.98
CA ALA A 57 -3.42 -14.75 10.84
C ALA A 57 -4.89 -15.12 10.98
N GLU A 58 -5.59 -14.54 11.97
CA GLU A 58 -7.00 -14.82 12.23
C GLU A 58 -7.91 -14.38 11.08
N ARG A 59 -7.77 -13.15 10.58
CA ARG A 59 -8.52 -12.66 9.42
C ARG A 59 -8.32 -13.54 8.20
N LEU A 60 -7.07 -13.92 7.91
CA LEU A 60 -6.75 -14.74 6.76
C LEU A 60 -7.29 -16.17 6.89
N SER A 61 -7.25 -16.74 8.09
CA SER A 61 -7.87 -18.04 8.39
C SER A 61 -9.39 -18.03 8.23
N MET A 62 -10.07 -16.99 8.70
CA MET A 62 -11.51 -16.83 8.53
C MET A 62 -11.92 -16.73 7.07
N VAL A 63 -11.19 -15.93 6.30
CA VAL A 63 -11.46 -15.72 4.88
C VAL A 63 -11.07 -16.95 4.06
N SER A 64 -10.00 -17.64 4.41
CA SER A 64 -9.48 -18.85 3.73
C SER A 64 -9.56 -18.75 2.20
N PRO A 65 -8.86 -17.80 1.57
CA PRO A 65 -9.02 -17.53 0.16
C PRO A 65 -8.37 -18.64 -0.70
N ASP A 66 -9.12 -19.21 -1.62
CA ASP A 66 -8.59 -20.15 -2.62
C ASP A 66 -7.86 -19.44 -3.77
N GLN A 67 -7.25 -20.21 -4.68
CA GLN A 67 -6.54 -19.66 -5.85
C GLN A 67 -7.45 -18.79 -6.74
N ALA A 68 -8.74 -19.15 -6.89
CA ALA A 68 -9.68 -18.39 -7.69
C ALA A 68 -10.01 -17.04 -7.02
N ALA A 69 -10.08 -17.02 -5.69
CA ALA A 69 -10.25 -15.78 -4.93
C ALA A 69 -9.03 -14.85 -5.06
N MET A 70 -7.81 -15.40 -5.15
CA MET A 70 -6.60 -14.61 -5.39
C MET A 70 -6.60 -13.97 -6.77
N ALA A 71 -6.95 -14.72 -7.81
CA ALA A 71 -7.08 -14.17 -9.17
C ALA A 71 -8.14 -13.07 -9.23
N TRP A 72 -9.31 -13.32 -8.65
CA TRP A 72 -10.38 -12.33 -8.56
C TRP A 72 -9.94 -11.06 -7.81
N LEU A 73 -9.26 -11.19 -6.67
CA LEU A 73 -8.76 -10.03 -5.93
C LEU A 73 -7.73 -9.24 -6.76
N GLY A 74 -6.87 -9.93 -7.50
CA GLY A 74 -5.91 -9.30 -8.39
C GLY A 74 -6.60 -8.45 -9.47
N GLU A 75 -7.68 -8.96 -10.08
CA GLU A 75 -8.51 -8.21 -11.01
C GLU A 75 -9.18 -7.01 -10.35
N ARG A 76 -9.68 -7.18 -9.11
CA ARG A 76 -10.27 -6.08 -8.33
C ARG A 76 -9.26 -4.96 -8.07
N TYR A 77 -8.03 -5.30 -7.68
CA TYR A 77 -6.97 -4.29 -7.50
C TYR A 77 -6.73 -3.45 -8.75
N VAL A 78 -6.73 -4.09 -9.92
CA VAL A 78 -6.55 -3.39 -11.20
C VAL A 78 -7.76 -2.54 -11.57
N GLN A 79 -8.99 -3.04 -11.36
CA GLN A 79 -10.22 -2.29 -11.61
C GLN A 79 -10.34 -1.04 -10.73
N GLU A 80 -9.84 -1.14 -9.50
CA GLU A 80 -9.90 -0.08 -8.50
C GLU A 80 -8.58 0.71 -8.40
N LEU A 81 -7.77 0.72 -9.45
CA LEU A 81 -6.56 1.55 -9.50
C LEU A 81 -6.89 3.01 -9.18
N VAL A 82 -6.06 3.60 -8.35
CA VAL A 82 -6.12 5.04 -8.06
C VAL A 82 -5.81 5.81 -9.34
N PRO A 83 -6.65 6.80 -9.73
CA PRO A 83 -6.38 7.65 -10.87
C PRO A 83 -4.99 8.29 -10.80
N GLY A 84 -4.20 8.16 -11.86
CA GLY A 84 -2.82 8.65 -11.94
C GLY A 84 -1.76 7.69 -11.37
N ALA A 85 -2.13 6.54 -10.82
CA ALA A 85 -1.15 5.57 -10.29
C ALA A 85 -0.22 5.05 -11.40
N LYS A 86 -0.79 4.67 -12.55
CA LYS A 86 -0.01 4.17 -13.70
C LYS A 86 0.93 5.24 -14.25
N GLU A 87 0.42 6.43 -14.48
CA GLU A 87 1.19 7.58 -14.98
C GLU A 87 2.32 7.96 -14.03
N THR A 88 2.08 7.84 -12.72
CA THR A 88 3.09 8.10 -11.69
C THR A 88 4.22 7.08 -11.76
N VAL A 89 3.90 5.79 -11.82
CA VAL A 89 4.90 4.71 -11.93
C VAL A 89 5.70 4.86 -13.22
N GLU A 90 5.03 5.12 -14.35
CA GLU A 90 5.69 5.38 -15.63
C GLU A 90 6.62 6.60 -15.58
N ALA A 91 6.19 7.68 -14.92
CA ALA A 91 7.02 8.87 -14.75
C ALA A 91 8.27 8.57 -13.90
N LEU A 92 8.14 7.79 -12.83
CA LEU A 92 9.26 7.35 -12.01
C LEU A 92 10.25 6.50 -12.81
N HIS A 93 9.77 5.56 -13.63
CA HIS A 93 10.62 4.77 -14.51
C HIS A 93 11.38 5.65 -15.52
N ARG A 94 10.69 6.63 -16.15
CA ARG A 94 11.34 7.59 -17.06
C ARG A 94 12.41 8.45 -16.37
N LEU A 95 12.25 8.70 -15.07
CA LEU A 95 13.25 9.39 -14.24
C LEU A 95 14.38 8.47 -13.74
N GLY A 96 14.42 7.22 -14.20
CA GLY A 96 15.43 6.23 -13.80
C GLY A 96 15.28 5.76 -12.35
N LYS A 97 14.07 5.88 -11.76
CA LYS A 97 13.82 5.41 -10.39
C LYS A 97 13.42 3.94 -10.39
N VAL A 98 13.91 3.21 -9.39
CA VAL A 98 13.45 1.84 -9.15
C VAL A 98 12.15 1.93 -8.36
N VAL A 99 11.12 1.20 -8.82
CA VAL A 99 9.81 1.16 -8.14
C VAL A 99 9.60 -0.20 -7.53
N TYR A 100 9.17 -0.22 -6.26
CA TYR A 100 8.83 -1.42 -5.50
C TYR A 100 7.39 -1.38 -5.01
N LEU A 101 6.74 -2.54 -4.93
CA LEU A 101 5.55 -2.76 -4.12
C LEU A 101 5.96 -3.38 -2.78
N VAL A 102 5.55 -2.76 -1.67
CA VAL A 102 5.85 -3.22 -0.30
C VAL A 102 4.55 -3.19 0.49
N SER A 103 3.84 -4.30 0.52
CA SER A 103 2.48 -4.39 1.04
C SER A 103 2.28 -5.59 1.96
N GLY A 104 1.45 -5.43 3.00
CA GLY A 104 0.89 -6.53 3.77
C GLY A 104 -0.16 -7.35 3.01
N GLY A 105 -0.49 -6.97 1.77
CA GLY A 105 -1.41 -7.70 0.90
C GLY A 105 -0.87 -9.05 0.43
N LEU A 106 -1.74 -9.82 -0.24
CA LEU A 106 -1.45 -11.20 -0.65
C LEU A 106 -0.72 -11.24 -1.98
N LEU A 107 0.44 -11.90 -2.03
CA LEU A 107 1.41 -11.85 -3.12
C LEU A 107 0.78 -12.09 -4.51
N LEU A 108 -0.02 -13.14 -4.68
CA LEU A 108 -0.59 -13.47 -5.98
C LEU A 108 -1.54 -12.37 -6.50
N ALA A 109 -2.31 -11.75 -5.61
CA ALA A 109 -3.19 -10.63 -6.00
C ALA A 109 -2.38 -9.36 -6.29
N VAL A 110 -1.35 -9.06 -5.47
CA VAL A 110 -0.45 -7.91 -5.68
C VAL A 110 0.34 -8.05 -6.99
N GLN A 111 0.67 -9.28 -7.44
CA GLN A 111 1.31 -9.53 -8.73
C GLN A 111 0.42 -9.13 -9.92
N HIS A 112 -0.90 -9.24 -9.82
CA HIS A 112 -1.79 -8.73 -10.88
C HIS A 112 -1.68 -7.21 -11.01
N LEU A 113 -1.67 -6.51 -9.88
CA LEU A 113 -1.50 -5.06 -9.84
C LEU A 113 -0.12 -4.64 -10.40
N SER A 114 0.95 -5.33 -10.00
CA SER A 114 2.31 -5.03 -10.45
C SER A 114 2.46 -5.13 -11.96
N ARG A 115 1.88 -6.17 -12.57
CA ARG A 115 1.88 -6.35 -14.04
C ARG A 115 1.16 -5.22 -14.75
N ALA A 116 -0.01 -4.79 -14.23
CA ALA A 116 -0.76 -3.66 -14.78
C ALA A 116 0.02 -2.33 -14.71
N LEU A 117 0.93 -2.21 -13.74
CA LEU A 117 1.80 -1.04 -13.50
C LEU A 117 3.20 -1.19 -14.12
N ALA A 118 3.48 -2.29 -14.83
CA ALA A 118 4.80 -2.62 -15.38
C ALA A 118 5.92 -2.63 -14.30
N ILE A 119 5.60 -3.10 -13.10
CA ILE A 119 6.57 -3.31 -12.01
C ILE A 119 7.00 -4.79 -12.05
N PRO A 120 8.30 -5.11 -12.13
CA PRO A 120 8.79 -6.49 -12.19
C PRO A 120 8.42 -7.30 -10.93
N ASP A 121 8.15 -8.60 -11.10
CA ASP A 121 7.84 -9.51 -9.98
C ASP A 121 8.97 -9.55 -8.92
N THR A 122 10.22 -9.32 -9.32
CA THR A 122 11.36 -9.21 -8.41
C THR A 122 11.37 -7.95 -7.53
N HIS A 123 10.47 -7.01 -7.80
CA HIS A 123 10.31 -5.77 -7.06
C HIS A 123 9.06 -5.80 -6.14
N ILE A 124 8.49 -6.99 -5.90
CA ILE A 124 7.32 -7.15 -5.06
C ILE A 124 7.72 -7.77 -3.72
N PHE A 125 7.33 -7.12 -2.66
CA PHE A 125 7.36 -7.64 -1.29
C PHE A 125 5.92 -7.68 -0.79
N ALA A 126 5.39 -8.89 -0.63
CA ALA A 126 4.03 -9.14 -0.17
C ALA A 126 3.97 -10.51 0.52
N VAL A 127 2.83 -10.87 1.12
CA VAL A 127 2.70 -12.09 1.89
C VAL A 127 2.27 -13.27 0.99
N ALA A 128 3.05 -14.32 0.95
CA ALA A 128 2.71 -15.52 0.20
C ALA A 128 1.60 -16.33 0.90
N VAL A 129 0.64 -16.81 0.11
CA VAL A 129 -0.42 -17.73 0.54
C VAL A 129 -0.13 -19.10 -0.04
N HIS A 130 -0.35 -20.15 0.74
CA HIS A 130 -0.19 -21.53 0.37
C HIS A 130 -1.53 -22.17 0.05
N PHE A 131 -1.51 -23.11 -0.89
CA PHE A 131 -2.69 -23.84 -1.32
C PHE A 131 -2.39 -25.34 -1.30
N ASP A 132 -3.41 -26.13 -1.07
CA ASP A 132 -3.33 -27.59 -1.24
C ASP A 132 -3.42 -28.01 -2.73
N GLY A 133 -3.38 -29.32 -2.98
CA GLY A 133 -3.47 -29.87 -4.33
C GLY A 133 -4.79 -29.62 -5.05
N ALA A 134 -5.84 -29.20 -4.33
CA ALA A 134 -7.15 -28.81 -4.87
C ALA A 134 -7.27 -27.27 -5.07
N GLY A 135 -6.24 -26.51 -4.71
CA GLY A 135 -6.25 -25.04 -4.79
C GLY A 135 -6.95 -24.35 -3.63
N ALA A 136 -7.30 -25.09 -2.57
CA ALA A 136 -7.87 -24.50 -1.36
C ALA A 136 -6.77 -23.94 -0.46
N TYR A 137 -7.14 -22.94 0.35
CA TYR A 137 -6.22 -22.31 1.30
C TYR A 137 -5.65 -23.32 2.30
N SER A 138 -4.33 -23.36 2.43
CA SER A 138 -3.62 -24.24 3.38
C SER A 138 -2.71 -23.48 4.34
N GLY A 139 -2.69 -22.15 4.27
CA GLY A 139 -1.88 -21.32 5.14
C GLY A 139 -1.22 -20.15 4.42
N PHE A 140 -0.31 -19.48 5.09
CA PHE A 140 0.49 -18.38 4.54
C PHE A 140 1.91 -18.41 5.10
N ASP A 141 2.82 -17.68 4.48
CA ASP A 141 4.18 -17.51 5.00
C ASP A 141 4.17 -16.62 6.25
N SER A 142 4.06 -17.25 7.40
CA SER A 142 4.09 -16.58 8.71
C SER A 142 5.47 -16.01 9.07
N THR A 143 6.52 -16.37 8.32
CA THR A 143 7.86 -15.83 8.49
C THR A 143 8.04 -14.50 7.75
N SER A 144 7.12 -14.16 6.84
CA SER A 144 7.13 -12.89 6.13
C SER A 144 7.08 -11.72 7.12
N PRO A 145 8.04 -10.79 7.04
CA PRO A 145 7.97 -9.59 7.88
C PRO A 145 6.69 -8.79 7.63
N LEU A 146 6.14 -8.83 6.42
CA LEU A 146 4.98 -8.04 6.03
C LEU A 146 3.65 -8.53 6.62
N ALA A 147 3.63 -9.69 7.26
CA ALA A 147 2.52 -10.12 8.11
C ALA A 147 2.53 -9.46 9.51
N ARG A 148 3.52 -8.62 9.82
CA ARG A 148 3.72 -7.95 11.11
C ARG A 148 3.69 -6.43 10.99
N ALA A 149 3.46 -5.76 12.11
CA ALA A 149 3.37 -4.31 12.19
C ALA A 149 4.66 -3.58 11.77
N ASP A 150 5.84 -4.17 12.03
CA ASP A 150 7.15 -3.62 11.70
C ASP A 150 7.67 -4.03 10.31
N GLY A 151 6.90 -4.81 9.58
CA GLY A 151 7.35 -5.47 8.36
C GLY A 151 7.84 -4.53 7.28
N LYS A 152 7.13 -3.42 7.06
CA LYS A 152 7.56 -2.41 6.08
C LYS A 152 8.88 -1.75 6.49
N ALA A 153 9.15 -1.59 7.79
CA ALA A 153 10.45 -1.10 8.27
C ALA A 153 11.59 -2.09 7.97
N VAL A 154 11.33 -3.40 8.12
CA VAL A 154 12.31 -4.45 7.80
C VAL A 154 12.67 -4.43 6.31
N VAL A 155 11.66 -4.43 5.43
CA VAL A 155 11.86 -4.40 3.96
C VAL A 155 12.54 -3.10 3.53
N CYS A 156 12.08 -1.95 4.03
CA CYS A 156 12.67 -0.66 3.69
C CYS A 156 14.13 -0.56 4.13
N ARG A 157 14.53 -1.18 5.25
CA ARG A 157 15.94 -1.24 5.68
C ARG A 157 16.80 -1.99 4.66
N GLN A 158 16.33 -3.11 4.15
CA GLN A 158 17.03 -3.88 3.10
C GLN A 158 17.17 -3.06 1.81
N LEU A 159 16.08 -2.39 1.39
CA LEU A 159 16.08 -1.57 0.20
C LEU A 159 16.94 -0.30 0.36
N ALA A 160 16.94 0.33 1.53
CA ALA A 160 17.80 1.46 1.83
C ALA A 160 19.29 1.07 1.82
N ALA A 161 19.63 -0.11 2.34
CA ALA A 161 21.01 -0.63 2.27
C ALA A 161 21.47 -0.85 0.81
N ARG A 162 20.53 -1.26 -0.08
CA ARG A 162 20.83 -1.51 -1.50
C ARG A 162 20.87 -0.24 -2.35
N HIS A 163 19.99 0.72 -2.11
CA HIS A 163 19.76 1.88 -2.97
C HIS A 163 20.18 3.21 -2.35
N GLY A 164 20.48 3.25 -1.05
CA GLY A 164 20.74 4.48 -0.32
C GLY A 164 19.44 5.20 0.03
N SER A 165 19.12 6.29 -0.68
CA SER A 165 17.92 7.08 -0.38
C SER A 165 16.68 6.48 -1.03
N ILE A 166 15.68 6.13 -0.21
CA ILE A 166 14.40 5.59 -0.67
C ILE A 166 13.22 6.37 -0.08
N ALA A 167 12.09 6.36 -0.80
CA ALA A 167 10.81 6.84 -0.29
C ALA A 167 9.83 5.67 -0.12
N MET A 168 8.96 5.76 0.90
CA MET A 168 7.79 4.90 1.07
C MET A 168 6.53 5.74 0.98
N VAL A 169 5.64 5.38 0.06
CA VAL A 169 4.35 6.02 -0.17
C VAL A 169 3.27 5.08 0.33
N GLY A 170 2.42 5.54 1.24
CA GLY A 170 1.33 4.75 1.80
C GLY A 170 0.41 5.56 2.69
N ASP A 171 -0.69 4.97 3.12
CA ASP A 171 -1.76 5.63 3.88
C ASP A 171 -1.82 5.23 5.36
N GLY A 172 -1.17 4.10 5.74
CA GLY A 172 -1.32 3.45 7.04
C GLY A 172 -0.18 3.68 8.03
N MET A 173 -0.39 3.25 9.27
CA MET A 173 0.62 3.33 10.34
C MET A 173 1.84 2.45 10.06
N THR A 174 1.66 1.33 9.35
CA THR A 174 2.75 0.45 8.91
C THR A 174 3.67 1.14 7.91
N ASP A 175 3.14 2.07 7.09
CA ASP A 175 3.94 2.90 6.18
C ASP A 175 4.77 3.93 6.94
N ILE A 176 4.21 4.49 8.01
CA ILE A 176 4.95 5.37 8.91
C ILE A 176 6.09 4.61 9.58
N ALA A 177 5.87 3.34 9.98
CA ALA A 177 6.90 2.49 10.57
C ALA A 177 8.11 2.29 9.63
N ALA A 178 7.94 2.37 8.30
CA ALA A 178 9.02 2.29 7.32
C ALA A 178 10.14 3.33 7.54
N ARG A 179 9.83 4.44 8.25
CA ARG A 179 10.83 5.43 8.67
C ARG A 179 11.94 4.82 9.52
N ALA A 180 11.61 3.87 10.39
CA ALA A 180 12.59 3.14 11.19
C ALA A 180 13.51 2.24 10.32
N GLY A 181 13.10 1.94 9.10
CA GLY A 181 13.89 1.29 8.06
C GLY A 181 14.72 2.25 7.19
N GLY A 182 14.72 3.56 7.48
CA GLY A 182 15.49 4.55 6.73
C GLY A 182 14.74 5.16 5.53
N ALA A 183 13.47 4.82 5.31
CA ALA A 183 12.69 5.40 4.24
C ALA A 183 12.20 6.82 4.59
N TYR A 184 12.15 7.70 3.58
CA TYR A 184 11.38 8.93 3.66
C TYR A 184 9.90 8.59 3.40
N VAL A 185 9.04 8.86 4.37
CA VAL A 185 7.61 8.50 4.27
C VAL A 185 6.83 9.65 3.65
N VAL A 186 6.07 9.31 2.61
CA VAL A 186 5.10 10.18 1.93
C VAL A 186 3.70 9.64 2.23
N GLY A 187 2.92 10.38 3.01
CA GLY A 187 1.53 10.02 3.30
C GLY A 187 0.65 10.17 2.06
N PHE A 188 -0.21 9.18 1.80
CA PHE A 188 -1.19 9.18 0.73
C PHE A 188 -2.60 9.02 1.31
N GLY A 189 -3.60 9.66 0.67
CA GLY A 189 -5.01 9.52 1.05
C GLY A 189 -5.48 10.40 2.21
N GLY A 190 -6.75 10.20 2.59
CA GLY A 190 -7.48 11.04 3.53
C GLY A 190 -7.35 10.66 5.00
N VAL A 191 -6.45 9.75 5.38
CA VAL A 191 -6.23 9.43 6.79
C VAL A 191 -5.50 10.60 7.43
N ALA A 192 -6.21 11.37 8.26
CA ALA A 192 -5.65 12.49 9.00
C ALA A 192 -4.63 11.96 10.02
N TYR A 193 -3.36 11.97 9.65
CA TYR A 193 -2.27 11.65 10.56
C TYR A 193 -2.15 12.71 11.65
N ARG A 194 -2.73 12.47 12.80
CA ARG A 194 -2.33 13.17 14.05
C ARG A 194 -1.00 12.58 14.53
N ALA A 195 0.06 12.71 13.74
CA ALA A 195 1.38 12.39 14.21
C ALA A 195 1.92 13.57 15.00
N ARG A 196 2.13 13.41 16.28
CA ARG A 196 3.00 14.28 17.07
C ARG A 196 4.41 14.19 16.47
N GLY A 197 4.81 15.23 15.76
CA GLY A 197 6.19 15.44 15.30
C GLY A 197 6.42 15.22 13.80
N ASN A 198 6.56 16.34 13.06
CA ASN A 198 7.23 16.46 11.76
C ASN A 198 6.90 15.48 10.63
N ILE A 199 5.63 15.31 10.30
CA ILE A 199 5.24 14.87 8.97
C ILE A 199 4.91 16.14 8.17
N ARG A 200 5.74 16.49 7.21
CA ARG A 200 5.40 17.55 6.26
C ARG A 200 4.53 16.92 5.17
N HIS A 201 3.27 17.31 5.15
CA HIS A 201 2.35 16.99 4.08
C HIS A 201 2.86 17.58 2.77
N SER A 202 3.03 16.76 1.76
CA SER A 202 3.21 17.20 0.37
C SER A 202 2.06 16.73 -0.53
N VAL A 203 0.86 16.64 0.02
CA VAL A 203 -0.36 16.54 -0.77
C VAL A 203 -1.13 17.83 -0.56
N ALA A 204 -1.45 18.52 -1.65
CA ALA A 204 -2.17 19.78 -1.63
C ALA A 204 -3.50 19.57 -0.90
N ASP A 205 -3.60 20.20 0.26
CA ASP A 205 -4.85 20.46 0.96
C ASP A 205 -5.71 21.36 0.07
N HIS A 206 -6.62 20.75 -0.68
CA HIS A 206 -7.69 21.48 -1.34
C HIS A 206 -8.90 21.43 -0.40
N GLY A 207 -8.89 22.42 0.46
CA GLY A 207 -9.87 22.87 1.41
C GLY A 207 -11.29 22.38 1.25
N ASP A 208 -11.78 21.77 2.32
CA ASP A 208 -13.17 21.81 2.72
C ASP A 208 -13.56 23.28 3.02
N ARG A 209 -13.98 23.99 2.00
CA ARG A 209 -14.92 25.09 2.13
C ARG A 209 -16.24 24.59 1.62
N ALA A 210 -17.12 24.29 2.55
CA ALA A 210 -18.55 24.14 2.30
C ALA A 210 -19.04 25.36 1.51
N VAL A 211 -19.30 25.17 0.21
CA VAL A 211 -20.11 26.06 -0.59
C VAL A 211 -21.26 25.24 -1.14
N ALA A 212 -22.45 25.61 -0.70
CA ALA A 212 -23.70 25.09 -1.22
C ALA A 212 -23.77 25.27 -2.74
N GLY A 213 -24.10 24.18 -3.47
CA GLY A 213 -24.61 24.21 -4.83
C GLY A 213 -23.56 24.42 -5.91
N GLY A 214 -22.98 23.29 -6.43
CA GLY A 214 -22.18 23.34 -7.64
C GLY A 214 -21.57 21.98 -7.97
N LYS A 215 -21.79 21.50 -9.21
CA LYS A 215 -21.28 20.24 -9.75
C LYS A 215 -19.81 19.99 -9.42
N LEU A 216 -19.49 18.81 -8.85
CA LEU A 216 -18.15 18.32 -8.62
C LEU A 216 -17.36 18.26 -9.94
N PRO A 217 -16.12 18.79 -9.99
CA PRO A 217 -15.20 18.46 -11.07
C PRO A 217 -14.56 17.10 -10.77
N ALA A 218 -14.68 16.18 -11.72
CA ALA A 218 -13.99 14.90 -11.74
C ALA A 218 -12.50 15.14 -11.98
N HIS A 219 -11.64 15.09 -11.00
CA HIS A 219 -10.19 14.90 -11.10
C HIS A 219 -9.53 14.96 -9.70
N ASN A 220 -9.55 13.84 -8.98
CA ASN A 220 -8.59 13.57 -7.92
C ASN A 220 -7.61 12.49 -8.40
N GLY A 221 -6.62 12.92 -9.16
CA GLY A 221 -5.52 12.07 -9.61
C GLY A 221 -4.31 12.19 -8.67
N LEU A 222 -3.53 11.12 -8.60
CA LEU A 222 -2.24 11.08 -7.91
C LEU A 222 -1.29 12.11 -8.56
N ALA A 223 -1.15 13.30 -7.97
CA ALA A 223 -0.28 14.36 -8.47
C ALA A 223 1.05 14.35 -7.70
N ILE A 224 2.02 13.57 -8.19
CA ILE A 224 3.43 13.80 -7.85
C ILE A 224 3.92 14.88 -8.83
N ARG A 225 4.10 16.11 -8.38
CA ARG A 225 4.73 17.13 -9.20
C ARG A 225 6.20 16.75 -9.45
N ALA A 226 6.49 16.28 -10.67
CA ALA A 226 7.83 16.27 -11.19
C ALA A 226 8.28 17.74 -11.36
N CYS A 227 9.35 18.14 -10.67
CA CYS A 227 9.92 19.45 -10.83
C CYS A 227 10.75 19.43 -12.12
N GLU A 228 10.16 19.90 -13.23
CA GLU A 228 10.90 20.16 -14.47
C GLU A 228 11.91 21.27 -14.22
N ARG A 229 13.17 20.98 -14.54
CA ARG A 229 14.19 21.99 -14.67
C ARG A 229 13.90 22.79 -15.94
N ARG A 230 13.60 24.05 -15.81
CA ARG A 230 13.90 25.00 -16.89
C ARG A 230 15.35 25.42 -16.77
N GLY A 231 16.06 25.31 -17.89
CA GLY A 231 17.45 25.67 -18.07
C GLY A 231 17.77 27.15 -17.81
#